data_66971931021c0dcbd6a83498e451ec83
#
_entry.id   66971931021c0dcbd6a83498e451ec83
#
_cell.length_a   1.000
_cell.length_b   1.000
_cell.length_c   1.000
_cell.angle_alpha   90.00
_cell.angle_beta   90.00
_cell.angle_gamma   90.00
#
_symmetry.space_group_name_H-M   'P 1'
#
loop_
_entity.id
_entity.type
_entity.pdbx_description
1 polymer ?
#
loop_
_entity_poly.entity_id
_entity_poly.type
_entity_poly.pdbx_seq_one_letter_code
_entity_poly.pdbx_strand_id
1 'polypeptide(L)'
;MTEFYQEITPGGYGIAIKRKKTLFSEQSPFQKVEVFESDSTLGRVLTLDDLMMTTEGDEFHYHEMIAHIPMMHHKSPKTVLVIGGGDGGTVREVLKHDTVEKVILCEIDGMVIDACKK
;
A
#
# COMPACT_ATOMS: atom_id res chain seq x y z
N MET A 1 8.46 18.23 20.00
CA MET A 1 7.34 18.76 19.19
C MET A 1 6.58 17.61 18.57
N THR A 2 5.26 17.68 18.59
CA THR A 2 4.42 16.67 17.91
C THR A 2 4.51 16.89 16.42
N GLU A 3 5.00 15.93 15.67
CA GLU A 3 5.14 16.01 14.21
C GLU A 3 3.88 15.45 13.55
N PHE A 4 3.36 16.15 12.55
CA PHE A 4 2.26 15.71 11.73
C PHE A 4 2.72 15.46 10.30
N TYR A 5 2.38 14.30 9.77
CA TYR A 5 2.32 14.10 8.32
C TYR A 5 1.12 14.89 7.79
N GLN A 6 1.31 15.59 6.69
CA GLN A 6 0.24 16.34 6.03
C GLN A 6 0.25 16.09 4.53
N GLU A 7 -0.91 15.79 3.98
CA GLU A 7 -1.13 15.71 2.55
C GLU A 7 -2.21 16.71 2.16
N ILE A 8 -1.83 17.70 1.35
CA ILE A 8 -2.70 18.78 0.91
C ILE A 8 -2.97 18.64 -0.58
N THR A 9 -4.24 18.53 -0.94
CA THR A 9 -4.66 18.46 -2.33
C THR A 9 -4.59 19.82 -3.02
N PRO A 10 -4.47 19.87 -4.37
CA PRO A 10 -4.56 21.12 -5.11
C PRO A 10 -5.84 21.92 -4.86
N GLY A 11 -6.90 21.27 -4.40
CA GLY A 11 -8.17 21.92 -4.03
C GLY A 11 -8.14 22.66 -2.69
N GLY A 12 -7.00 22.66 -1.97
CA GLY A 12 -6.84 23.41 -0.73
C GLY A 12 -7.39 22.71 0.52
N TYR A 13 -7.66 21.42 0.46
CA TYR A 13 -8.02 20.58 1.60
C TYR A 13 -7.07 19.39 1.70
N GLY A 14 -7.00 18.75 2.86
CA GLY A 14 -6.10 17.63 3.05
C GLY A 14 -6.34 16.90 4.35
N ILE A 15 -5.42 16.00 4.64
CA ILE A 15 -5.41 15.20 5.86
C ILE A 15 -4.17 15.53 6.68
N ALA A 16 -4.27 15.38 7.99
CA ALA A 16 -3.15 15.46 8.91
C ALA A 16 -3.17 14.24 9.83
N ILE A 17 -2.06 13.49 9.86
CA ILE A 17 -1.90 12.29 10.69
C ILE A 17 -0.75 12.54 11.66
N LYS A 18 -1.00 12.37 12.94
CA LYS A 18 0.02 12.51 13.97
C LYS A 18 1.05 11.39 13.83
N ARG A 19 2.30 11.78 13.59
CA ARG A 19 3.43 10.86 13.47
C ARG A 19 3.96 10.53 14.86
N LYS A 20 4.07 9.25 15.16
CA LYS A 20 4.68 8.74 16.39
C LYS A 20 6.17 8.46 16.19
N LYS A 21 6.50 7.76 15.10
CA LYS A 21 7.87 7.35 14.80
C LYS A 21 8.04 7.07 13.32
N THR A 22 9.10 7.57 12.70
CA THR A 22 9.54 7.11 11.37
C THR A 22 10.23 5.76 11.52
N LEU A 23 9.80 4.77 10.75
CA LEU A 23 10.33 3.41 10.72
C LEU A 23 11.32 3.21 9.58
N PHE A 24 11.03 3.84 8.43
CA PHE A 24 11.84 3.80 7.23
C PHE A 24 11.67 5.10 6.45
N SER A 25 12.73 5.66 5.89
CA SER A 25 12.66 6.85 5.02
C SER A 25 13.92 6.90 4.15
N GLU A 26 13.78 6.55 2.88
CA GLU A 26 14.88 6.55 1.92
C GLU A 26 14.42 6.98 0.53
N GLN A 27 15.36 7.49 -0.27
CA GLN A 27 15.15 7.85 -1.66
C GLN A 27 15.59 6.69 -2.56
N SER A 28 14.65 6.13 -3.33
CA SER A 28 14.96 5.21 -4.41
C SER A 28 15.27 5.96 -5.71
N PRO A 29 15.70 5.27 -6.77
CA PRO A 29 15.81 5.90 -8.10
C PRO A 29 14.50 6.42 -8.67
N PHE A 30 13.35 6.01 -8.12
CA PHE A 30 12.02 6.32 -8.65
C PHE A 30 11.28 7.33 -7.77
N GLN A 31 11.39 7.21 -6.42
CA GLN A 31 10.57 7.98 -5.50
C GLN A 31 11.14 7.93 -4.08
N LYS A 32 10.71 8.85 -3.23
CA LYS A 32 10.94 8.75 -1.79
C LYS A 32 9.97 7.72 -1.19
N VAL A 33 10.51 6.70 -0.52
CA VAL A 33 9.73 5.68 0.19
C VAL A 33 9.83 5.94 1.67
N GLU A 34 8.70 6.13 2.34
CA GLU A 34 8.66 6.34 3.78
C GLU A 34 7.59 5.46 4.44
N VAL A 35 7.94 4.87 5.58
CA VAL A 35 7.01 4.17 6.46
C VAL A 35 7.12 4.79 7.85
N PHE A 36 6.00 5.19 8.42
CA PHE A 36 5.95 5.70 9.78
C PHE A 36 4.80 5.07 10.59
N GLU A 37 5.00 4.97 11.89
CA GLU A 37 3.96 4.62 12.84
C GLU A 37 3.15 5.87 13.19
N SER A 38 1.83 5.81 13.03
CA SER A 38 0.94 6.88 13.43
C SER A 38 0.53 6.75 14.90
N ASP A 39 0.18 7.89 15.51
CA ASP A 39 -0.47 7.93 16.83
C ASP A 39 -2.00 7.97 16.64
N SER A 40 -2.50 6.96 15.90
CA SER A 40 -3.93 6.83 15.56
C SER A 40 -4.28 5.36 15.29
N THR A 41 -5.54 5.10 15.02
CA THR A 41 -6.04 3.76 14.63
C THR A 41 -5.56 3.29 13.26
N LEU A 42 -4.89 4.15 12.48
CA LEU A 42 -4.34 3.80 11.16
C LEU A 42 -3.11 2.88 11.23
N GLY A 43 -2.42 2.82 12.38
CA GLY A 43 -1.22 1.99 12.53
C GLY A 43 -0.05 2.52 11.71
N ARG A 44 0.64 1.64 10.99
CA ARG A 44 1.72 2.02 10.08
C ARG A 44 1.15 2.60 8.79
N VAL A 45 1.82 3.63 8.28
CA VAL A 45 1.44 4.37 7.07
C VAL A 45 2.60 4.30 6.09
N LEU A 46 2.33 3.87 4.87
CA LEU A 46 3.27 3.93 3.73
C LEU A 46 2.97 5.19 2.92
N THR A 47 4.00 5.98 2.65
CA THR A 47 3.92 7.10 1.71
C THR A 47 4.97 6.96 0.61
N LEU A 48 4.60 7.40 -0.59
CA LEU A 48 5.47 7.50 -1.76
C LEU A 48 5.45 8.95 -2.25
N ASP A 49 6.62 9.61 -2.31
CA ASP A 49 6.74 11.04 -2.61
C ASP A 49 5.81 11.91 -1.75
N ASP A 50 5.76 11.59 -0.45
CA ASP A 50 4.90 12.24 0.55
C ASP A 50 3.37 12.11 0.28
N LEU A 51 2.94 11.23 -0.64
CA LEU A 51 1.55 10.86 -0.84
C LEU A 51 1.23 9.55 -0.11
N MET A 52 0.12 9.53 0.61
CA MET A 52 -0.30 8.35 1.37
C MET A 52 -0.80 7.25 0.41
N MET A 53 -0.15 6.09 0.46
CA MET A 53 -0.51 4.94 -0.36
C MET A 53 -1.41 3.96 0.38
N THR A 54 -1.02 3.58 1.61
CA THR A 54 -1.76 2.60 2.39
C THR A 54 -1.50 2.77 3.88
N THR A 55 -2.45 2.34 4.70
CA THR A 55 -2.32 2.26 6.15
C THR A 55 -2.76 0.87 6.63
N GLU A 56 -2.21 0.38 7.74
CA GLU A 56 -2.63 -0.91 8.30
C GLU A 56 -4.11 -0.94 8.74
N GLY A 57 -4.64 0.21 9.14
CA GLY A 57 -5.97 0.30 9.69
C GLY A 57 -7.11 0.23 8.68
N ASP A 58 -6.88 0.64 7.43
CA ASP A 58 -7.94 0.74 6.43
C ASP A 58 -7.59 0.16 5.04
N GLU A 59 -6.37 -0.38 4.86
CA GLU A 59 -5.89 -0.90 3.57
C GLU A 59 -6.81 -1.97 2.96
N PHE A 60 -7.49 -2.73 3.82
CA PHE A 60 -8.33 -3.83 3.38
C PHE A 60 -9.49 -3.37 2.49
N HIS A 61 -10.04 -2.18 2.73
CA HIS A 61 -11.11 -1.63 1.88
C HIS A 61 -10.69 -1.53 0.42
N TYR A 62 -9.47 -1.04 0.17
CA TYR A 62 -8.92 -0.92 -1.18
C TYR A 62 -8.50 -2.30 -1.73
N HIS A 63 -7.74 -3.08 -0.97
CA HIS A 63 -7.18 -4.33 -1.44
C HIS A 63 -8.24 -5.41 -1.71
N GLU A 64 -9.26 -5.49 -0.87
CA GLU A 64 -10.39 -6.40 -1.12
C GLU A 64 -11.15 -6.02 -2.40
N MET A 65 -11.44 -4.73 -2.58
CA MET A 65 -12.20 -4.28 -3.75
C MET A 65 -11.42 -4.45 -5.06
N ILE A 66 -10.14 -4.09 -5.09
CA ILE A 66 -9.33 -4.21 -6.31
C ILE A 66 -9.07 -5.67 -6.69
N ALA A 67 -8.99 -6.57 -5.71
CA ALA A 67 -8.78 -7.99 -5.95
C ALA A 67 -10.09 -8.74 -6.23
N HIS A 68 -11.04 -8.72 -5.31
CA HIS A 68 -12.19 -9.62 -5.37
C HIS A 68 -13.17 -9.30 -6.49
N ILE A 69 -13.38 -8.02 -6.83
CA ILE A 69 -14.32 -7.66 -7.89
C ILE A 69 -13.93 -8.28 -9.23
N PRO A 70 -12.72 -8.07 -9.78
CA PRO A 70 -12.33 -8.70 -11.04
C PRO A 70 -12.21 -10.21 -10.93
N MET A 71 -11.74 -10.74 -9.79
CA MET A 71 -11.61 -12.17 -9.56
C MET A 71 -12.97 -12.90 -9.64
N MET A 72 -14.02 -12.31 -9.06
CA MET A 72 -15.38 -12.88 -9.09
C MET A 72 -16.06 -12.75 -10.47
N HIS A 73 -15.65 -11.81 -11.30
CA HIS A 73 -16.19 -11.64 -12.65
C HIS A 73 -15.53 -12.57 -13.68
N HIS A 74 -14.37 -13.14 -13.38
CA HIS A 74 -13.70 -14.10 -14.25
C HIS A 74 -14.15 -15.52 -13.92
N LYS A 75 -14.46 -16.33 -14.95
CA LYS A 75 -15.01 -17.69 -14.76
C LYS A 75 -14.08 -18.63 -13.98
N SER A 76 -12.76 -18.54 -14.18
CA SER A 76 -11.76 -19.37 -13.53
C SER A 76 -10.39 -18.69 -13.62
N PRO A 77 -10.12 -17.73 -12.74
CA PRO A 77 -8.82 -17.03 -12.73
C PRO A 77 -7.74 -17.95 -12.14
N LYS A 78 -6.77 -18.36 -12.97
CA LYS A 78 -5.66 -19.24 -12.58
C LYS A 78 -4.34 -18.53 -12.45
N THR A 79 -4.07 -17.59 -13.36
CA THR A 79 -2.85 -16.77 -13.34
C THR A 79 -3.25 -15.31 -13.28
N VAL A 80 -2.70 -14.60 -12.31
CA VAL A 80 -2.99 -13.19 -12.04
C VAL A 80 -1.71 -12.39 -12.09
N LEU A 81 -1.74 -11.28 -12.82
CA LEU A 81 -0.68 -10.28 -12.83
C LEU A 81 -1.13 -9.07 -12.01
N VAL A 82 -0.34 -8.70 -11.03
CA VAL A 82 -0.46 -7.45 -10.25
C VAL A 82 0.62 -6.50 -10.72
N ILE A 83 0.22 -5.34 -11.23
CA ILE A 83 1.15 -4.29 -11.69
C ILE A 83 1.20 -3.22 -10.61
N GLY A 84 2.40 -2.98 -10.04
CA GLY A 84 2.57 -2.23 -8.81
C GLY A 84 2.20 -3.08 -7.59
N GLY A 85 1.80 -2.44 -6.50
CA GLY A 85 1.33 -3.13 -5.29
C GLY A 85 2.44 -3.80 -4.48
N GLY A 86 3.61 -3.16 -4.42
CA GLY A 86 4.77 -3.65 -3.65
C GLY A 86 4.51 -3.80 -2.15
N ASP A 87 3.42 -3.23 -1.63
CA ASP A 87 2.94 -3.47 -0.27
C ASP A 87 2.42 -4.90 -0.04
N GLY A 88 2.07 -5.63 -1.11
CA GLY A 88 1.62 -7.02 -1.07
C GLY A 88 0.14 -7.22 -0.74
N GLY A 89 -0.62 -6.19 -0.40
CA GLY A 89 -2.01 -6.30 -0.02
C GLY A 89 -2.90 -6.92 -1.11
N THR A 90 -2.76 -6.44 -2.35
CA THR A 90 -3.50 -7.00 -3.50
C THR A 90 -3.14 -8.47 -3.73
N VAL A 91 -1.87 -8.83 -3.67
CA VAL A 91 -1.41 -10.23 -3.82
C VAL A 91 -2.02 -11.11 -2.73
N ARG A 92 -2.05 -10.64 -1.48
CA ARG A 92 -2.66 -11.35 -0.35
C ARG A 92 -4.12 -11.66 -0.63
N GLU A 93 -4.89 -10.69 -1.11
CA GLU A 93 -6.32 -10.88 -1.40
C GLU A 93 -6.54 -11.80 -2.60
N VAL A 94 -5.74 -11.69 -3.66
CA VAL A 94 -5.80 -12.59 -4.82
C VAL A 94 -5.56 -14.05 -4.42
N LEU A 95 -4.61 -14.30 -3.53
CA LEU A 95 -4.26 -15.65 -3.06
C LEU A 95 -5.33 -16.32 -2.18
N LYS A 96 -6.37 -15.58 -1.75
CA LYS A 96 -7.53 -16.17 -1.07
C LYS A 96 -8.47 -16.95 -1.99
N HIS A 97 -8.31 -16.81 -3.31
CA HIS A 97 -9.14 -17.51 -4.30
C HIS A 97 -8.54 -18.88 -4.65
N ASP A 98 -9.26 -19.95 -4.36
CA ASP A 98 -8.82 -21.34 -4.55
C ASP A 98 -8.49 -21.70 -6.01
N THR A 99 -9.01 -20.94 -6.98
CA THR A 99 -8.74 -21.14 -8.40
C THR A 99 -7.36 -20.67 -8.84
N VAL A 100 -6.70 -19.82 -8.03
CA VAL A 100 -5.42 -19.20 -8.36
C VAL A 100 -4.28 -20.20 -8.19
N GLU A 101 -3.57 -20.44 -9.29
CA GLU A 101 -2.40 -21.31 -9.33
C GLU A 101 -1.08 -20.49 -9.29
N LYS A 102 -1.14 -19.24 -9.78
CA LYS A 102 0.05 -18.38 -9.88
C LYS A 102 -0.33 -16.90 -9.79
N VAL A 103 0.44 -16.15 -9.00
CA VAL A 103 0.42 -14.68 -8.99
C VAL A 103 1.80 -14.17 -9.39
N ILE A 104 1.81 -13.17 -10.27
CA ILE A 104 3.02 -12.45 -10.69
C ILE A 104 2.87 -11.01 -10.19
N LEU A 105 3.79 -10.58 -9.32
CA LEU A 105 3.89 -9.19 -8.88
C LEU A 105 4.95 -8.49 -9.74
N CYS A 106 4.58 -7.40 -10.40
CA CYS A 106 5.46 -6.57 -11.20
C CYS A 106 5.55 -5.17 -10.59
N GLU A 107 6.47 -5.00 -9.64
CA GLU A 107 6.75 -3.73 -8.97
C GLU A 107 8.02 -3.11 -9.54
N ILE A 108 7.97 -1.82 -9.92
CA ILE A 108 9.12 -1.11 -10.48
C ILE A 108 10.14 -0.75 -9.40
N ASP A 109 9.67 -0.51 -8.18
CA ASP A 109 10.51 -0.08 -7.07
C ASP A 109 10.66 -1.17 -6.02
N GLY A 110 11.75 -1.94 -6.12
CA GLY A 110 12.06 -2.99 -5.14
C GLY A 110 12.17 -2.48 -3.70
N MET A 111 12.46 -1.19 -3.50
CA MET A 111 12.53 -0.59 -2.17
C MET A 111 11.17 -0.57 -1.46
N VAL A 112 10.07 -0.42 -2.20
CA VAL A 112 8.71 -0.51 -1.64
C VAL A 112 8.47 -1.90 -1.06
N ILE A 113 8.84 -2.95 -1.81
CA ILE A 113 8.72 -4.34 -1.34
C ILE A 113 9.55 -4.56 -0.07
N ASP A 114 10.78 -4.05 -0.05
CA ASP A 114 11.68 -4.25 1.09
C ASP A 114 11.23 -3.46 2.33
N ALA A 115 10.69 -2.27 2.16
CA ALA A 115 10.14 -1.47 3.25
C ALA A 115 8.89 -2.12 3.88
N CYS A 116 8.05 -2.78 3.07
CA CYS A 116 6.80 -3.41 3.53
C CYS A 116 6.99 -4.83 4.11
N LYS A 117 8.17 -5.44 3.98
CA LYS A 117 8.51 -6.73 4.60
C LYS A 117 8.95 -6.60 6.07
N LYS A 118 9.25 -5.40 6.54
CA LYS A 118 9.72 -5.10 7.90
C LYS A 118 8.55 -4.76 8.82
#